data_24f6f70ff991dd7d5d335660e51fbeee
#
_entry.id   24f6f70ff991dd7d5d335660e51fbeee
#
_cell.length_a   1.000
_cell.length_b   1.000
_cell.length_c   1.000
_cell.angle_alpha   90.00
_cell.angle_beta   90.00
_cell.angle_gamma   90.00
#
_symmetry.space_group_name_H-M   'P 1'
#
loop_
_entity.id
_entity.type
_entity.pdbx_description
1 polymer ?
#
loop_
_entity_poly.entity_id
_entity_poly.type
_entity_poly.pdbx_seq_one_letter_code
_entity_poly.pdbx_strand_id
1 'polypeptide(L)'
;KAIRRQRQMCIRDSMICVEVNEAGPTIRYQWNREEKKDFARRILNPGVFEWDRIRKKADESGAVIYRQSETPDVYKEEAESVMIVMSTAAKGLKASVIFSNRHTDRSWQEEKNALCRISHQIFNRLRTLKNAEKDQRELNRKLNYDALTGLPIYNKFVDKLEAYMAAHGKSGLFFVSSDFSNFQYVNEMYGYEVGDRILHDFAIALQEKCQNGVLFCRVTSDHFVGVLKEDTVEKARDKYLEFTNTFVQKTNSRYDQCNLVIATGMYEILENDWSVSSMMDNANEARKQCKTQKVDSAVEI
;
A
#
# COMPACT_ATOMS: atom_id res chain seq x y z
N LYS A 1 8.06 -40.43 -31.91
CA LYS A 1 8.21 -39.42 -33.01
C LYS A 1 7.26 -38.22 -32.80
N ALA A 2 6.01 -38.39 -32.32
CA ALA A 2 5.07 -37.31 -32.07
C ALA A 2 5.56 -36.38 -30.94
N ILE A 3 6.08 -36.93 -29.85
CA ILE A 3 6.62 -36.15 -28.69
C ILE A 3 7.88 -35.36 -29.09
N ARG A 4 8.70 -35.85 -30.01
CA ARG A 4 9.84 -35.10 -30.57
C ARG A 4 9.41 -33.95 -31.46
N ARG A 5 8.31 -34.09 -32.23
CA ARG A 5 7.71 -33.00 -33.04
C ARG A 5 7.06 -31.94 -32.14
N GLN A 6 6.38 -32.32 -31.07
CA GLN A 6 5.83 -31.37 -30.11
C GLN A 6 6.92 -30.54 -29.38
N ARG A 7 8.09 -31.14 -29.10
CA ARG A 7 9.26 -30.41 -28.56
C ARG A 7 9.94 -29.47 -29.59
N GLN A 8 9.70 -29.67 -30.89
CA GLN A 8 10.22 -28.79 -31.96
C GLN A 8 9.28 -27.59 -32.29
N MET A 9 8.05 -27.56 -31.76
CA MET A 9 7.15 -26.40 -31.81
C MET A 9 7.46 -25.35 -30.75
N CYS A 10 8.53 -25.49 -30.02
CA CYS A 10 8.84 -24.59 -28.91
C CYS A 10 9.57 -23.34 -29.42
N ILE A 11 9.16 -22.22 -28.91
CA ILE A 11 9.90 -20.99 -28.71
C ILE A 11 11.38 -21.32 -28.71
N ARG A 12 12.07 -21.05 -29.81
CA ARG A 12 13.39 -21.71 -29.99
C ARG A 12 14.46 -21.06 -29.18
N ASP A 13 14.38 -19.78 -28.86
CA ASP A 13 15.50 -19.07 -28.25
C ASP A 13 15.16 -18.28 -27.00
N SER A 14 14.14 -17.43 -26.99
CA SER A 14 13.69 -16.80 -25.75
C SER A 14 12.22 -16.36 -25.76
N MET A 15 11.66 -16.27 -24.55
CA MET A 15 10.36 -15.66 -24.29
C MET A 15 10.49 -14.77 -23.05
N ILE A 16 10.04 -13.53 -23.16
CA ILE A 16 10.03 -12.59 -22.06
C ILE A 16 8.64 -11.99 -21.93
N CYS A 17 8.06 -12.06 -20.73
CA CYS A 17 6.82 -11.37 -20.40
C CYS A 17 7.16 -10.10 -19.63
N VAL A 18 6.81 -8.96 -20.20
CA VAL A 18 7.03 -7.63 -19.64
C VAL A 18 5.70 -7.03 -19.25
N GLU A 19 5.61 -6.52 -18.03
CA GLU A 19 4.52 -5.66 -17.58
C GLU A 19 5.04 -4.22 -17.47
N VAL A 20 4.26 -3.25 -17.96
CA VAL A 20 4.58 -1.83 -17.86
C VAL A 20 3.63 -1.18 -16.85
N ASN A 21 4.18 -0.59 -15.80
CA ASN A 21 3.47 0.18 -14.77
C ASN A 21 4.01 1.62 -14.73
N GLU A 22 3.55 2.42 -13.78
CA GLU A 22 3.97 3.83 -13.60
C GLU A 22 5.48 3.95 -13.29
N ALA A 23 6.07 2.96 -12.63
CA ALA A 23 7.50 2.91 -12.33
C ALA A 23 8.34 2.40 -13.52
N GLY A 24 7.70 2.00 -14.64
CA GLY A 24 8.36 1.50 -15.83
C GLY A 24 8.13 0.01 -16.12
N PRO A 25 8.87 -0.55 -17.10
CA PRO A 25 8.75 -1.94 -17.49
C PRO A 25 9.34 -2.89 -16.44
N THR A 26 8.64 -3.97 -16.14
CA THR A 26 9.05 -5.01 -15.19
C THR A 26 8.93 -6.38 -15.83
N ILE A 27 9.96 -7.23 -15.72
CA ILE A 27 9.90 -8.61 -16.19
C ILE A 27 9.12 -9.45 -15.18
N ARG A 28 8.04 -10.07 -15.65
CA ARG A 28 7.22 -11.01 -14.86
C ARG A 28 7.63 -12.46 -15.05
N TYR A 29 8.09 -12.80 -16.24
CA TYR A 29 8.55 -14.14 -16.59
C TYR A 29 9.60 -14.05 -17.69
N GLN A 30 10.63 -14.88 -17.58
CA GLN A 30 11.66 -15.03 -18.60
C GLN A 30 12.01 -16.51 -18.77
N TRP A 31 12.08 -16.94 -20.02
CA TRP A 31 12.66 -18.19 -20.42
C TRP A 31 13.68 -17.95 -21.52
N ASN A 32 14.84 -18.54 -21.41
CA ASN A 32 15.92 -18.42 -22.39
C ASN A 32 16.65 -19.76 -22.48
N ARG A 33 16.92 -20.21 -23.70
CA ARG A 33 17.58 -21.49 -23.96
C ARG A 33 19.04 -21.50 -23.45
N GLU A 34 19.72 -20.38 -23.47
CA GLU A 34 21.15 -20.26 -23.16
C GLU A 34 21.43 -19.60 -21.80
N GLU A 35 20.44 -19.43 -20.92
CA GLU A 35 20.54 -18.80 -19.58
C GLU A 35 21.19 -17.39 -19.55
N LYS A 36 21.28 -16.67 -20.66
CA LYS A 36 21.87 -15.33 -20.70
C LYS A 36 20.93 -14.29 -20.06
N LYS A 37 21.37 -13.75 -18.92
CA LYS A 37 20.60 -12.77 -18.11
C LYS A 37 20.60 -11.34 -18.66
N ASP A 38 21.50 -11.00 -19.57
CA ASP A 38 21.71 -9.59 -19.98
C ASP A 38 20.66 -9.03 -20.92
N PHE A 39 20.02 -9.86 -21.73
CA PHE A 39 18.96 -9.42 -22.66
C PHE A 39 17.75 -8.82 -21.92
N ALA A 40 17.34 -9.43 -20.84
CA ALA A 40 16.24 -8.95 -20.03
C ALA A 40 16.48 -7.57 -19.43
N ARG A 41 17.73 -7.30 -18.98
CA ARG A 41 18.12 -6.00 -18.42
C ARG A 41 18.09 -4.87 -19.45
N ARG A 42 18.43 -5.15 -20.71
CA ARG A 42 18.39 -4.13 -21.78
C ARG A 42 16.95 -3.71 -22.11
N ILE A 43 16.00 -4.65 -22.12
CA ILE A 43 14.59 -4.37 -22.37
C ILE A 43 13.98 -3.50 -21.25
N LEU A 44 14.49 -3.60 -20.01
CA LEU A 44 14.03 -2.80 -18.88
C LEU A 44 14.52 -1.35 -18.91
N ASN A 45 15.40 -0.98 -19.85
CA ASN A 45 15.83 0.40 -19.98
C ASN A 45 14.64 1.26 -20.43
N PRO A 46 14.19 2.28 -19.66
CA PRO A 46 13.00 3.09 -19.96
C PRO A 46 13.01 3.76 -21.33
N GLY A 47 14.19 4.04 -21.89
CA GLY A 47 14.35 4.65 -23.23
C GLY A 47 14.20 3.66 -24.40
N VAL A 48 14.13 2.37 -24.10
CA VAL A 48 14.22 1.30 -25.13
C VAL A 48 12.86 0.67 -25.40
N PHE A 49 11.99 0.57 -24.39
CA PHE A 49 10.67 -0.05 -24.53
C PHE A 49 9.58 0.98 -24.81
N GLU A 50 9.42 1.33 -26.07
CA GLU A 50 8.39 2.29 -26.53
C GLU A 50 7.02 1.61 -26.69
N TRP A 51 6.31 1.38 -25.58
CA TRP A 51 4.98 0.73 -25.57
C TRP A 51 4.00 1.28 -26.61
N ASP A 52 3.82 2.60 -26.64
CA ASP A 52 2.83 3.23 -27.50
C ASP A 52 3.21 3.16 -28.98
N ARG A 53 4.51 3.19 -29.29
CA ARG A 53 5.02 3.02 -30.66
C ARG A 53 4.83 1.58 -31.16
N ILE A 54 5.14 0.60 -30.32
CA ILE A 54 4.95 -0.82 -30.65
C ILE A 54 3.45 -1.09 -30.82
N ARG A 55 2.60 -0.56 -29.93
CA ARG A 55 1.16 -0.75 -30.00
C ARG A 55 0.52 -0.19 -31.26
N LYS A 56 0.98 0.95 -31.78
CA LYS A 56 0.50 1.53 -33.03
C LYS A 56 0.81 0.65 -34.27
N LYS A 57 1.81 -0.22 -34.17
CA LYS A 57 2.18 -1.17 -35.22
C LYS A 57 1.51 -2.54 -35.07
N ALA A 58 0.87 -2.81 -33.93
CA ALA A 58 0.22 -4.09 -33.65
C ALA A 58 -1.02 -4.25 -34.51
N ASP A 59 -1.21 -5.45 -35.04
CA ASP A 59 -2.39 -5.85 -35.77
C ASP A 59 -3.60 -6.10 -34.83
N GLU A 60 -4.73 -6.55 -35.38
CA GLU A 60 -5.95 -6.85 -34.63
C GLU A 60 -5.75 -7.91 -33.54
N SER A 61 -4.77 -8.82 -33.72
CA SER A 61 -4.41 -9.82 -32.69
C SER A 61 -3.49 -9.27 -31.59
N GLY A 62 -3.08 -8.01 -31.69
CA GLY A 62 -2.11 -7.39 -30.79
C GLY A 62 -0.67 -7.78 -31.06
N ALA A 63 -0.38 -8.41 -32.20
CA ALA A 63 0.95 -8.88 -32.56
C ALA A 63 1.69 -7.90 -33.48
N VAL A 64 3.00 -7.76 -33.23
CA VAL A 64 3.96 -7.08 -34.12
C VAL A 64 5.09 -8.04 -34.41
N ILE A 65 5.44 -8.15 -35.69
CA ILE A 65 6.56 -8.99 -36.15
C ILE A 65 7.61 -8.07 -36.76
N TYR A 66 8.82 -8.14 -36.24
CA TYR A 66 10.00 -7.48 -36.81
C TYR A 66 10.92 -8.53 -37.44
N ARG A 67 11.33 -8.28 -38.66
CA ARG A 67 12.29 -9.11 -39.40
C ARG A 67 13.60 -8.36 -39.52
N GLN A 68 14.68 -9.08 -39.52
CA GLN A 68 16.08 -8.66 -39.66
C GLN A 68 16.38 -7.15 -39.82
N SER A 69 16.01 -6.50 -40.90
CA SER A 69 16.25 -5.07 -41.15
C SER A 69 15.32 -4.12 -40.35
N GLU A 70 14.15 -4.62 -39.94
CA GLU A 70 13.12 -3.84 -39.24
C GLU A 70 13.21 -4.02 -37.71
N THR A 71 14.04 -4.94 -37.23
CA THR A 71 14.21 -5.24 -35.82
C THR A 71 14.80 -4.01 -35.12
N PRO A 72 14.16 -3.50 -34.04
CA PRO A 72 14.71 -2.39 -33.28
C PRO A 72 16.13 -2.70 -32.79
N ASP A 73 17.01 -1.69 -32.74
CA ASP A 73 18.44 -1.86 -32.41
C ASP A 73 18.69 -2.61 -31.10
N VAL A 74 17.80 -2.49 -30.15
CA VAL A 74 17.85 -3.20 -28.86
C VAL A 74 17.78 -4.73 -29.01
N TYR A 75 17.19 -5.22 -30.10
CA TYR A 75 17.04 -6.65 -30.36
C TYR A 75 18.03 -7.17 -31.41
N LYS A 76 18.64 -6.29 -32.21
CA LYS A 76 19.50 -6.66 -33.36
C LYS A 76 20.72 -7.50 -32.97
N GLU A 77 21.28 -7.24 -31.80
CA GLU A 77 22.46 -8.00 -31.35
C GLU A 77 22.11 -9.41 -30.87
N GLU A 78 20.84 -9.67 -30.60
CA GLU A 78 20.42 -10.89 -29.91
C GLU A 78 19.39 -11.72 -30.69
N ALA A 79 18.77 -11.16 -31.72
CA ALA A 79 17.74 -11.87 -32.50
C ALA A 79 17.68 -11.38 -33.93
N GLU A 80 17.58 -12.31 -34.89
CA GLU A 80 17.34 -12.01 -36.30
C GLU A 80 15.88 -11.67 -36.58
N SER A 81 14.97 -12.20 -35.75
CA SER A 81 13.55 -11.87 -35.84
C SER A 81 12.89 -11.88 -34.47
N VAL A 82 11.94 -10.96 -34.25
CA VAL A 82 11.21 -10.79 -32.99
C VAL A 82 9.72 -10.68 -33.26
N MET A 83 8.93 -11.42 -32.49
CA MET A 83 7.48 -11.26 -32.43
C MET A 83 7.10 -10.74 -31.05
N ILE A 84 6.36 -9.64 -31.01
CA ILE A 84 5.84 -9.03 -29.78
C ILE A 84 4.32 -9.15 -29.79
N VAL A 85 3.75 -9.76 -28.78
CA VAL A 85 2.31 -9.80 -28.56
C VAL A 85 1.98 -8.91 -27.40
N MET A 86 1.09 -7.96 -27.61
CA MET A 86 0.68 -6.97 -26.60
C MET A 86 -0.70 -7.28 -26.06
N SER A 87 -0.95 -6.94 -24.80
CA SER A 87 -2.29 -7.04 -24.22
C SER A 87 -3.24 -6.06 -24.91
N THR A 88 -4.39 -6.54 -25.35
CA THR A 88 -5.44 -5.75 -26.00
C THR A 88 -6.39 -5.08 -25.02
N ALA A 89 -6.30 -5.39 -23.73
CA ALA A 89 -7.18 -4.85 -22.69
C ALA A 89 -7.04 -3.33 -22.57
N ALA A 90 -8.10 -2.63 -22.84
CA ALA A 90 -8.15 -1.16 -22.90
C ALA A 90 -7.93 -0.47 -21.54
N LYS A 91 -8.09 -1.18 -20.41
CA LYS A 91 -7.94 -0.61 -19.05
C LYS A 91 -7.16 -1.56 -18.15
N GLY A 92 -6.07 -1.06 -17.58
CA GLY A 92 -5.43 -1.58 -16.36
C GLY A 92 -4.22 -2.48 -16.52
N LEU A 93 -4.07 -3.28 -17.58
CA LEU A 93 -2.89 -4.13 -17.79
C LEU A 93 -2.14 -3.75 -19.07
N LYS A 94 -0.98 -3.14 -18.93
CA LYS A 94 -0.03 -2.96 -20.04
C LYS A 94 1.00 -4.09 -19.94
N ALA A 95 0.84 -5.15 -20.73
CA ALA A 95 1.76 -6.28 -20.74
C ALA A 95 2.06 -6.71 -22.16
N SER A 96 3.26 -7.23 -22.40
CA SER A 96 3.67 -7.82 -23.68
C SER A 96 4.42 -9.13 -23.46
N VAL A 97 4.32 -10.03 -24.43
CA VAL A 97 5.17 -11.22 -24.51
C VAL A 97 6.03 -11.08 -25.76
N ILE A 98 7.34 -11.17 -25.56
CA ILE A 98 8.36 -10.99 -26.58
C ILE A 98 8.95 -12.37 -26.86
N PHE A 99 8.87 -12.80 -28.10
CA PHE A 99 9.49 -14.03 -28.60
C PHE A 99 10.63 -13.66 -29.54
N SER A 100 11.79 -14.25 -29.37
CA SER A 100 12.94 -13.99 -30.23
C SER A 100 13.50 -15.26 -30.86
N ASN A 101 14.08 -15.12 -32.05
CA ASN A 101 14.77 -16.18 -32.77
C ASN A 101 16.12 -15.67 -33.30
N ARG A 102 17.22 -16.42 -33.03
CA ARG A 102 18.61 -16.04 -33.33
C ARG A 102 19.15 -16.57 -34.65
N HIS A 103 18.59 -17.65 -35.18
CA HIS A 103 19.32 -18.46 -36.17
C HIS A 103 18.72 -18.50 -37.54
N THR A 104 17.54 -17.95 -37.77
CA THR A 104 16.91 -17.91 -39.10
C THR A 104 15.88 -16.80 -39.19
N ASP A 105 15.74 -16.18 -40.36
CA ASP A 105 14.58 -15.37 -40.72
C ASP A 105 13.34 -16.26 -40.76
N ARG A 106 12.74 -16.43 -39.61
CA ARG A 106 11.61 -17.32 -39.42
C ARG A 106 10.33 -16.65 -39.86
N SER A 107 9.54 -17.35 -40.66
CA SER A 107 8.15 -16.97 -40.84
C SER A 107 7.37 -17.28 -39.55
N TRP A 108 7.03 -16.24 -38.80
CA TRP A 108 6.16 -16.34 -37.63
C TRP A 108 4.71 -16.66 -37.98
N GLN A 109 4.38 -16.70 -39.29
CA GLN A 109 3.01 -16.79 -39.77
C GLN A 109 2.29 -18.07 -39.34
N GLU A 110 2.98 -19.20 -39.36
CA GLU A 110 2.40 -20.50 -38.95
C GLU A 110 2.17 -20.60 -37.44
N GLU A 111 3.00 -19.95 -36.65
CA GLU A 111 2.95 -20.04 -35.21
C GLU A 111 2.25 -18.86 -34.53
N LYS A 112 2.02 -17.78 -35.29
CA LYS A 112 1.43 -16.53 -34.79
C LYS A 112 0.18 -16.77 -33.94
N ASN A 113 -0.78 -17.54 -34.51
CA ASN A 113 -2.04 -17.79 -33.79
C ASN A 113 -1.86 -18.58 -32.51
N ALA A 114 -0.92 -19.53 -32.46
CA ALA A 114 -0.62 -20.30 -31.25
C ALA A 114 0.07 -19.43 -30.19
N LEU A 115 1.05 -18.61 -30.59
CA LEU A 115 1.78 -17.71 -29.71
C LEU A 115 0.89 -16.58 -29.17
N CYS A 116 -0.01 -16.05 -29.99
CA CYS A 116 -1.02 -15.08 -29.55
C CYS A 116 -1.95 -15.70 -28.51
N ARG A 117 -2.45 -16.93 -28.74
CA ARG A 117 -3.30 -17.62 -27.74
C ARG A 117 -2.57 -17.82 -26.41
N ILE A 118 -1.33 -18.28 -26.44
CA ILE A 118 -0.50 -18.44 -25.22
C ILE A 118 -0.30 -17.10 -24.52
N SER A 119 0.03 -16.06 -25.29
CA SER A 119 0.21 -14.71 -24.74
C SER A 119 -1.06 -14.18 -24.08
N HIS A 120 -2.22 -14.37 -24.72
CA HIS A 120 -3.52 -13.99 -24.13
C HIS A 120 -3.86 -14.77 -22.87
N GLN A 121 -3.51 -16.05 -22.79
CA GLN A 121 -3.65 -16.84 -21.53
C GLN A 121 -2.75 -16.25 -20.42
N ILE A 122 -1.52 -15.89 -20.75
CA ILE A 122 -0.61 -15.23 -19.79
C ILE A 122 -1.20 -13.90 -19.34
N PHE A 123 -1.70 -13.06 -20.23
CA PHE A 123 -2.32 -11.78 -19.88
C PHE A 123 -3.56 -11.95 -18.99
N ASN A 124 -4.42 -12.92 -19.32
CA ASN A 124 -5.59 -13.23 -18.50
C ASN A 124 -5.16 -13.67 -17.08
N ARG A 125 -4.14 -14.51 -16.97
CA ARG A 125 -3.60 -14.93 -15.67
C ARG A 125 -3.02 -13.76 -14.88
N LEU A 126 -2.24 -12.90 -15.51
CA LEU A 126 -1.68 -11.70 -14.87
C LEU A 126 -2.78 -10.77 -14.38
N ARG A 127 -3.83 -10.57 -15.19
CA ARG A 127 -4.99 -9.74 -14.79
C ARG A 127 -5.71 -10.32 -13.59
N THR A 128 -5.95 -11.65 -13.58
CA THR A 128 -6.58 -12.32 -12.45
C THR A 128 -5.75 -12.18 -11.17
N LEU A 129 -4.43 -12.35 -11.25
CA LEU A 129 -3.53 -12.18 -10.10
C LEU A 129 -3.56 -10.73 -9.59
N LYS A 130 -3.50 -9.74 -10.47
CA LYS A 130 -3.60 -8.33 -10.08
C LYS A 130 -4.92 -7.98 -9.39
N ASN A 131 -6.02 -8.47 -9.92
CA ASN A 131 -7.33 -8.26 -9.30
C ASN A 131 -7.37 -8.92 -7.92
N ALA A 132 -6.90 -10.17 -7.79
CA ALA A 132 -6.84 -10.86 -6.51
C ALA A 132 -5.94 -10.13 -5.50
N GLU A 133 -4.77 -9.61 -5.92
CA GLU A 133 -3.91 -8.78 -5.06
C GLU A 133 -4.61 -7.48 -4.63
N LYS A 134 -5.34 -6.84 -5.54
CA LYS A 134 -6.10 -5.61 -5.21
C LYS A 134 -7.21 -5.91 -4.22
N ASP A 135 -8.00 -6.96 -4.48
CA ASP A 135 -9.09 -7.39 -3.61
C ASP A 135 -8.57 -7.78 -2.22
N GLN A 136 -7.42 -8.48 -2.17
CA GLN A 136 -6.76 -8.84 -0.92
C GLN A 136 -6.29 -7.61 -0.14
N ARG A 137 -5.72 -6.61 -0.82
CA ARG A 137 -5.30 -5.34 -0.17
C ARG A 137 -6.50 -4.56 0.35
N GLU A 138 -7.59 -4.51 -0.42
CA GLU A 138 -8.82 -3.83 -0.02
C GLU A 138 -9.47 -4.54 1.16
N LEU A 139 -9.55 -5.89 1.13
CA LEU A 139 -10.03 -6.68 2.25
C LEU A 139 -9.17 -6.47 3.51
N ASN A 140 -7.85 -6.52 3.36
CA ASN A 140 -6.91 -6.27 4.46
C ASN A 140 -7.09 -4.86 5.05
N ARG A 141 -7.32 -3.86 4.19
CA ARG A 141 -7.62 -2.49 4.66
C ARG A 141 -8.92 -2.45 5.45
N LYS A 142 -10.02 -3.04 4.94
CA LYS A 142 -11.32 -3.06 5.61
C LYS A 142 -11.29 -3.80 6.95
N LEU A 143 -10.49 -4.86 7.05
CA LEU A 143 -10.38 -5.68 8.26
C LEU A 143 -9.44 -5.10 9.33
N ASN A 144 -8.51 -4.23 8.96
CA ASN A 144 -7.45 -3.80 9.86
C ASN A 144 -7.42 -2.29 10.12
N TYR A 145 -8.24 -1.50 9.41
CA TYR A 145 -8.24 -0.05 9.54
C TYR A 145 -9.67 0.49 9.62
N ASP A 146 -9.86 1.49 10.50
CA ASP A 146 -11.12 2.20 10.65
C ASP A 146 -11.46 2.97 9.36
N ALA A 147 -12.68 2.82 8.87
CA ALA A 147 -13.08 3.37 7.58
C ALA A 147 -13.15 4.90 7.56
N LEU A 148 -13.47 5.52 8.70
CA LEU A 148 -13.58 6.97 8.81
C LEU A 148 -12.21 7.63 8.97
N THR A 149 -11.38 7.10 9.86
CA THR A 149 -10.13 7.74 10.26
C THR A 149 -8.90 7.23 9.53
N GLY A 150 -8.98 6.04 8.94
CA GLY A 150 -7.83 5.36 8.35
C GLY A 150 -6.77 4.88 9.36
N LEU A 151 -7.01 5.07 10.65
CA LEU A 151 -6.17 4.52 11.71
C LEU A 151 -6.36 2.99 11.81
N PRO A 152 -5.38 2.24 12.33
CA PRO A 152 -5.58 0.84 12.69
C PRO A 152 -6.79 0.66 13.61
N ILE A 153 -7.50 -0.45 13.48
CA ILE A 153 -8.42 -0.91 14.53
C ILE A 153 -7.63 -1.47 15.71
N TYR A 154 -8.30 -1.62 16.86
CA TYR A 154 -7.63 -2.01 18.11
C TYR A 154 -6.78 -3.28 18.00
N ASN A 155 -7.30 -4.36 17.44
CA ASN A 155 -6.53 -5.60 17.29
C ASN A 155 -5.26 -5.39 16.46
N LYS A 156 -5.35 -4.63 15.36
CA LYS A 156 -4.19 -4.33 14.53
C LYS A 156 -3.18 -3.40 15.22
N PHE A 157 -3.66 -2.52 16.06
CA PHE A 157 -2.80 -1.68 16.93
C PHE A 157 -2.04 -2.53 17.93
N VAL A 158 -2.72 -3.49 18.60
CA VAL A 158 -2.09 -4.43 19.55
C VAL A 158 -0.98 -5.20 18.87
N ASP A 159 -1.24 -5.86 17.72
CA ASP A 159 -0.22 -6.59 16.95
C ASP A 159 1.02 -5.73 16.65
N LYS A 160 0.80 -4.47 16.24
CA LYS A 160 1.89 -3.55 15.91
C LYS A 160 2.67 -3.11 17.15
N LEU A 161 1.98 -2.84 18.25
CA LEU A 161 2.60 -2.40 19.50
C LEU A 161 3.44 -3.53 20.10
N GLU A 162 2.91 -4.75 20.15
CA GLU A 162 3.65 -5.92 20.63
C GLU A 162 4.91 -6.17 19.80
N ALA A 163 4.79 -6.12 18.46
CA ALA A 163 5.94 -6.26 17.58
C ALA A 163 6.97 -5.13 17.77
N TYR A 164 6.50 -3.90 18.01
CA TYR A 164 7.38 -2.76 18.29
C TYR A 164 8.12 -2.93 19.62
N MET A 165 7.41 -3.28 20.68
CA MET A 165 8.01 -3.52 22.01
C MET A 165 9.01 -4.68 21.99
N ALA A 166 8.71 -5.76 21.26
CA ALA A 166 9.63 -6.89 21.09
C ALA A 166 10.93 -6.51 20.35
N ALA A 167 10.87 -5.58 19.41
CA ALA A 167 12.03 -5.14 18.62
C ALA A 167 12.85 -4.04 19.30
N HIS A 168 12.23 -3.15 20.09
CA HIS A 168 12.85 -1.91 20.57
C HIS A 168 12.83 -1.76 22.09
N GLY A 169 12.22 -2.69 22.84
CA GLY A 169 11.99 -2.57 24.29
C GLY A 169 10.82 -1.65 24.63
N LYS A 170 10.59 -1.46 25.89
CA LYS A 170 9.46 -0.69 26.45
C LYS A 170 9.86 0.67 27.03
N SER A 171 11.15 0.90 27.22
CA SER A 171 11.67 2.11 27.86
C SER A 171 11.26 3.38 27.12
N GLY A 172 10.73 4.36 27.87
CA GLY A 172 10.28 5.64 27.34
C GLY A 172 9.00 5.55 26.50
N LEU A 173 8.21 4.48 26.62
CA LEU A 173 6.90 4.35 26.01
C LEU A 173 5.79 4.74 26.98
N PHE A 174 4.88 5.58 26.49
CA PHE A 174 3.72 6.07 27.25
C PHE A 174 2.45 5.72 26.50
N PHE A 175 1.59 4.92 27.13
CA PHE A 175 0.27 4.60 26.60
C PHE A 175 -0.67 5.77 26.88
N VAL A 176 -1.42 6.21 25.87
CA VAL A 176 -2.40 7.29 26.01
C VAL A 176 -3.78 6.81 25.61
N SER A 177 -4.79 7.27 26.36
CA SER A 177 -6.20 7.04 26.08
C SER A 177 -6.92 8.38 26.07
N SER A 178 -7.48 8.77 24.94
CA SER A 178 -8.13 10.06 24.72
C SER A 178 -9.59 9.87 24.32
N ASP A 179 -10.44 10.72 24.86
CA ASP A 179 -11.89 10.69 24.65
C ASP A 179 -12.41 12.13 24.48
N PHE A 180 -13.30 12.34 23.55
CA PHE A 180 -13.88 13.65 23.30
C PHE A 180 -15.06 13.89 24.23
N SER A 181 -14.89 14.77 25.19
CA SER A 181 -15.99 15.23 26.04
C SER A 181 -16.93 16.13 25.21
N ASN A 182 -18.22 16.03 25.48
CA ASN A 182 -19.27 16.77 24.78
C ASN A 182 -19.43 16.45 23.28
N PHE A 183 -18.86 15.35 22.77
CA PHE A 183 -18.94 15.00 21.34
C PHE A 183 -20.38 14.73 20.87
N GLN A 184 -21.22 14.20 21.77
CA GLN A 184 -22.64 14.05 21.46
C GLN A 184 -23.30 15.41 21.21
N TYR A 185 -22.98 16.44 21.99
CA TYR A 185 -23.48 17.80 21.78
C TYR A 185 -23.04 18.37 20.42
N VAL A 186 -21.80 18.10 20.01
CA VAL A 186 -21.31 18.48 18.67
C VAL A 186 -22.16 17.83 17.57
N ASN A 187 -22.46 16.54 17.69
CA ASN A 187 -23.31 15.83 16.73
C ASN A 187 -24.76 16.36 16.71
N GLU A 188 -25.30 16.74 17.86
CA GLU A 188 -26.65 17.32 17.96
C GLU A 188 -26.74 18.72 17.33
N MET A 189 -25.71 19.55 17.54
CA MET A 189 -25.68 20.93 17.06
C MET A 189 -25.30 21.05 15.57
N TYR A 190 -24.35 20.25 15.09
CA TYR A 190 -23.76 20.38 13.77
C TYR A 190 -24.02 19.20 12.82
N GLY A 191 -24.65 18.13 13.33
CA GLY A 191 -24.88 16.91 12.60
C GLY A 191 -23.68 15.95 12.56
N TYR A 192 -23.94 14.69 12.30
CA TYR A 192 -22.95 13.62 12.27
C TYR A 192 -21.82 13.84 11.25
N GLU A 193 -22.11 14.50 10.11
CA GLU A 193 -21.10 14.79 9.10
C GLU A 193 -19.97 15.70 9.63
N VAL A 194 -20.32 16.66 10.49
CA VAL A 194 -19.34 17.54 11.13
C VAL A 194 -18.57 16.77 12.20
N GLY A 195 -19.26 15.96 13.01
CA GLY A 195 -18.60 15.08 13.97
C GLY A 195 -17.60 14.14 13.30
N ASP A 196 -18.00 13.46 12.24
CA ASP A 196 -17.13 12.59 11.46
C ASP A 196 -15.92 13.33 10.89
N ARG A 197 -16.11 14.56 10.42
CA ARG A 197 -15.00 15.42 9.95
C ARG A 197 -14.02 15.76 11.06
N ILE A 198 -14.51 16.08 12.27
CA ILE A 198 -13.67 16.37 13.43
C ILE A 198 -12.84 15.14 13.81
N LEU A 199 -13.45 13.94 13.86
CA LEU A 199 -12.74 12.70 14.14
C LEU A 199 -11.69 12.36 13.09
N HIS A 200 -12.02 12.58 11.82
CA HIS A 200 -11.08 12.40 10.71
C HIS A 200 -9.91 13.39 10.77
N ASP A 201 -10.20 14.69 11.00
CA ASP A 201 -9.17 15.72 11.14
C ASP A 201 -8.23 15.43 12.33
N PHE A 202 -8.78 14.93 13.45
CA PHE A 202 -7.97 14.50 14.60
C PHE A 202 -7.07 13.31 14.25
N ALA A 203 -7.60 12.32 13.54
CA ALA A 203 -6.81 11.17 13.10
C ALA A 203 -5.67 11.57 12.16
N ILE A 204 -5.90 12.52 11.23
CA ILE A 204 -4.84 13.08 10.38
C ILE A 204 -3.77 13.75 11.25
N ALA A 205 -4.18 14.61 12.17
CA ALA A 205 -3.25 15.31 13.06
C ALA A 205 -2.44 14.34 13.93
N LEU A 206 -3.03 13.23 14.40
CA LEU A 206 -2.33 12.14 15.06
C LEU A 206 -1.32 11.45 14.14
N GLN A 207 -1.72 11.14 12.88
CA GLN A 207 -0.83 10.50 11.89
C GLN A 207 0.38 11.38 11.54
N GLU A 208 0.22 12.69 11.45
CA GLU A 208 1.32 13.63 11.21
C GLU A 208 2.35 13.62 12.37
N LYS A 209 1.90 13.29 13.59
CA LYS A 209 2.77 13.12 14.76
C LYS A 209 3.38 11.72 14.86
N CYS A 210 2.85 10.73 14.14
CA CYS A 210 3.32 9.33 14.12
C CYS A 210 4.69 9.12 13.47
N GLN A 211 5.65 9.99 13.70
CA GLN A 211 7.05 9.79 13.31
C GLN A 211 7.80 9.11 14.44
N ASN A 212 8.65 8.13 14.14
CA ASN A 212 9.54 7.45 15.10
C ASN A 212 8.89 6.50 16.14
N GLY A 213 7.92 5.68 15.71
CA GLY A 213 7.40 4.59 16.57
C GLY A 213 6.17 4.94 17.39
N VAL A 214 5.61 6.10 17.17
CA VAL A 214 4.32 6.51 17.72
C VAL A 214 3.20 5.81 16.94
N LEU A 215 2.29 5.15 17.65
CA LEU A 215 1.17 4.38 17.09
C LEU A 215 -0.14 4.88 17.71
N PHE A 216 -1.17 5.04 16.87
CA PHE A 216 -2.52 5.36 17.34
C PHE A 216 -3.55 4.45 16.69
N CYS A 217 -4.68 4.24 17.37
CA CYS A 217 -5.86 3.63 16.83
C CYS A 217 -7.13 4.30 17.35
N ARG A 218 -8.22 4.14 16.63
CA ARG A 218 -9.57 4.45 17.09
C ARG A 218 -10.21 3.19 17.64
N VAL A 219 -10.60 3.20 18.89
CA VAL A 219 -11.20 2.03 19.57
C VAL A 219 -12.69 1.97 19.27
N THR A 220 -13.40 3.05 19.55
CA THR A 220 -14.85 3.19 19.32
C THR A 220 -15.18 4.66 19.13
N SER A 221 -16.29 4.99 18.51
CA SER A 221 -16.88 6.34 18.42
C SER A 221 -15.85 7.48 18.44
N ASP A 222 -15.66 8.09 19.58
CA ASP A 222 -14.78 9.24 19.88
C ASP A 222 -13.59 8.89 20.78
N HIS A 223 -13.34 7.58 21.00
CA HIS A 223 -12.25 7.08 21.82
C HIS A 223 -11.05 6.64 20.99
N PHE A 224 -9.90 7.27 21.25
CA PHE A 224 -8.62 7.00 20.63
C PHE A 224 -7.61 6.53 21.66
N VAL A 225 -6.79 5.56 21.31
CA VAL A 225 -5.64 5.15 22.11
C VAL A 225 -4.37 5.16 21.28
N GLY A 226 -3.25 5.27 21.95
CA GLY A 226 -1.96 5.26 21.24
C GLY A 226 -0.79 5.09 22.18
N VAL A 227 0.40 5.10 21.60
CA VAL A 227 1.66 5.06 22.34
C VAL A 227 2.57 6.16 21.85
N LEU A 228 3.14 6.90 22.77
CA LEU A 228 4.15 7.93 22.56
C LEU A 228 5.52 7.41 22.99
N LYS A 229 6.58 7.94 22.38
CA LYS A 229 7.95 7.69 22.81
C LYS A 229 8.62 9.00 23.20
N GLU A 230 8.97 9.12 24.48
CA GLU A 230 9.64 10.29 25.06
C GLU A 230 10.61 9.86 26.16
N ASP A 231 11.50 10.78 26.57
CA ASP A 231 12.49 10.50 27.60
C ASP A 231 11.89 10.49 29.00
N THR A 232 10.86 11.32 29.25
CA THR A 232 10.22 11.47 30.56
C THR A 232 8.71 11.64 30.41
N VAL A 233 7.98 11.30 31.47
CA VAL A 233 6.52 11.40 31.51
C VAL A 233 6.04 12.84 31.40
N GLU A 234 6.77 13.81 31.98
CA GLU A 234 6.43 15.22 31.89
C GLU A 234 6.53 15.73 30.46
N LYS A 235 7.59 15.35 29.71
CA LYS A 235 7.73 15.70 28.32
C LYS A 235 6.63 15.08 27.46
N ALA A 236 6.31 13.80 27.70
CA ALA A 236 5.24 13.10 26.97
C ALA A 236 3.90 13.79 27.21
N ARG A 237 3.58 14.10 28.49
CA ARG A 237 2.38 14.82 28.90
C ARG A 237 2.30 16.20 28.24
N ASP A 238 3.34 17.02 28.40
CA ASP A 238 3.31 18.40 27.94
C ASP A 238 3.19 18.51 26.42
N LYS A 239 3.90 17.66 25.68
CA LYS A 239 3.78 17.59 24.20
C LYS A 239 2.39 17.13 23.74
N TYR A 240 1.82 16.14 24.43
CA TYR A 240 0.50 15.64 24.05
C TYR A 240 -0.60 16.62 24.43
N LEU A 241 -0.48 17.29 25.57
CA LEU A 241 -1.38 18.36 26.02
C LEU A 241 -1.33 19.57 25.04
N GLU A 242 -0.14 19.99 24.61
CA GLU A 242 0.02 21.05 23.61
C GLU A 242 -0.66 20.66 22.29
N PHE A 243 -0.47 19.41 21.86
CA PHE A 243 -1.10 18.89 20.66
C PHE A 243 -2.64 18.91 20.74
N THR A 244 -3.21 18.36 21.82
CA THR A 244 -4.66 18.30 22.02
C THR A 244 -5.26 19.68 22.17
N ASN A 245 -4.62 20.58 22.93
CA ASN A 245 -5.05 21.97 23.06
C ASN A 245 -5.06 22.71 21.72
N THR A 246 -4.00 22.56 20.94
CA THR A 246 -3.92 23.18 19.60
C THR A 246 -5.05 22.68 18.70
N PHE A 247 -5.34 21.38 18.72
CA PHE A 247 -6.43 20.81 17.95
C PHE A 247 -7.80 21.32 18.40
N VAL A 248 -8.05 21.34 19.71
CA VAL A 248 -9.30 21.81 20.31
C VAL A 248 -9.53 23.30 20.00
N GLN A 249 -8.53 24.15 20.19
CA GLN A 249 -8.62 25.57 19.88
C GLN A 249 -8.95 25.82 18.40
N LYS A 250 -8.27 25.11 17.50
CA LYS A 250 -8.54 25.20 16.04
C LYS A 250 -9.97 24.75 15.71
N THR A 251 -10.45 23.68 16.33
CA THR A 251 -11.78 23.14 16.11
C THR A 251 -12.85 24.10 16.66
N ASN A 252 -12.71 24.57 17.91
CA ASN A 252 -13.64 25.48 18.55
C ASN A 252 -13.69 26.85 17.85
N SER A 253 -12.57 27.30 17.24
CA SER A 253 -12.55 28.53 16.43
C SER A 253 -13.27 28.35 15.08
N ARG A 254 -13.34 27.12 14.57
CA ARG A 254 -14.01 26.81 13.28
C ARG A 254 -15.52 26.62 13.43
N TYR A 255 -15.93 26.08 14.57
CA TYR A 255 -17.32 25.78 14.90
C TYR A 255 -17.73 26.54 16.15
N ASP A 256 -18.51 27.60 15.97
CA ASP A 256 -18.95 28.46 17.08
C ASP A 256 -19.74 27.64 18.10
N GLN A 257 -19.48 27.85 19.41
CA GLN A 257 -20.09 27.10 20.51
C GLN A 257 -19.85 25.57 20.50
N CYS A 258 -18.88 25.07 19.74
CA CYS A 258 -18.54 23.65 19.71
C CYS A 258 -18.16 23.11 21.09
N ASN A 259 -17.44 23.88 21.89
CA ASN A 259 -17.00 23.56 23.26
C ASN A 259 -16.41 22.13 23.36
N LEU A 260 -15.69 21.72 22.32
CA LEU A 260 -15.01 20.43 22.31
C LEU A 260 -13.92 20.41 23.36
N VAL A 261 -13.80 19.29 24.07
CA VAL A 261 -12.76 19.04 25.08
C VAL A 261 -12.21 17.65 24.85
N ILE A 262 -10.90 17.46 25.00
CA ILE A 262 -10.25 16.14 24.94
C ILE A 262 -9.71 15.79 26.33
N ALA A 263 -10.28 14.77 26.95
CA ALA A 263 -9.77 14.19 28.18
C ALA A 263 -8.81 13.04 27.84
N THR A 264 -7.59 13.10 28.39
CA THR A 264 -6.56 12.08 28.11
C THR A 264 -6.00 11.55 29.43
N GLY A 265 -5.91 10.23 29.55
CA GLY A 265 -5.09 9.57 30.55
C GLY A 265 -3.82 9.02 29.92
N MET A 266 -2.75 9.05 30.67
CA MET A 266 -1.44 8.57 30.25
C MET A 266 -0.92 7.55 31.28
N TYR A 267 -0.26 6.51 30.75
CA TYR A 267 0.34 5.47 31.58
C TYR A 267 1.75 5.15 31.05
N GLU A 268 2.76 5.19 31.90
CA GLU A 268 4.11 4.78 31.56
C GLU A 268 4.17 3.25 31.44
N ILE A 269 4.61 2.74 30.28
CA ILE A 269 4.71 1.30 30.04
C ILE A 269 5.95 0.76 30.77
N LEU A 270 5.72 -0.14 31.73
CA LEU A 270 6.77 -0.74 32.53
C LEU A 270 7.31 -2.04 31.88
N GLU A 271 8.54 -2.43 32.21
CA GLU A 271 9.17 -3.64 31.69
C GLU A 271 8.38 -4.91 31.99
N ASN A 272 7.72 -4.97 33.15
CA ASN A 272 6.89 -6.11 33.57
C ASN A 272 5.46 -6.08 33.03
N ASP A 273 5.05 -5.08 32.27
CA ASP A 273 3.75 -5.08 31.59
C ASP A 273 3.73 -6.12 30.47
N TRP A 274 2.72 -6.96 30.45
CA TRP A 274 2.59 -8.10 29.54
C TRP A 274 1.29 -8.07 28.71
N SER A 275 0.39 -7.13 29.02
CA SER A 275 -0.91 -7.02 28.36
C SER A 275 -1.20 -5.58 27.94
N VAL A 276 -1.42 -5.37 26.64
CA VAL A 276 -1.85 -4.06 26.11
C VAL A 276 -3.21 -3.66 26.67
N SER A 277 -4.09 -4.61 26.99
CA SER A 277 -5.38 -4.34 27.64
C SER A 277 -5.17 -3.72 29.02
N SER A 278 -4.24 -4.26 29.84
CA SER A 278 -3.93 -3.71 31.15
C SER A 278 -3.35 -2.29 31.06
N MET A 279 -2.47 -2.02 30.09
CA MET A 279 -1.93 -0.67 29.84
C MET A 279 -3.07 0.32 29.48
N MET A 280 -4.02 -0.15 28.65
CA MET A 280 -5.19 0.65 28.29
C MET A 280 -6.10 0.92 29.49
N ASP A 281 -6.31 -0.08 30.37
CA ASP A 281 -7.13 0.08 31.57
C ASP A 281 -6.52 1.10 32.52
N ASN A 282 -5.19 1.07 32.74
CA ASN A 282 -4.48 2.04 33.57
C ASN A 282 -4.59 3.46 32.97
N ALA A 283 -4.37 3.63 31.67
CA ALA A 283 -4.55 4.93 31.04
C ALA A 283 -6.01 5.41 31.07
N ASN A 284 -6.98 4.50 30.97
CA ASN A 284 -8.40 4.84 31.11
C ASN A 284 -8.75 5.29 32.54
N GLU A 285 -8.14 4.71 33.54
CA GLU A 285 -8.36 5.12 34.92
C GLU A 285 -7.84 6.56 35.18
N ALA A 286 -6.62 6.85 34.69
CA ALA A 286 -6.09 8.22 34.72
C ALA A 286 -7.02 9.20 33.94
N ARG A 287 -7.51 8.81 32.74
CA ARG A 287 -8.42 9.63 31.93
C ARG A 287 -9.73 9.97 32.67
N LYS A 288 -10.30 9.05 33.45
CA LYS A 288 -11.51 9.32 34.23
C LYS A 288 -11.33 10.42 35.25
N GLN A 289 -10.14 10.56 35.80
CA GLN A 289 -9.81 11.64 36.74
C GLN A 289 -9.84 13.02 36.04
N CYS A 290 -9.43 13.11 34.78
CA CYS A 290 -9.52 14.34 33.99
C CYS A 290 -10.95 14.87 33.83
N LYS A 291 -11.94 13.97 33.66
CA LYS A 291 -13.33 14.38 33.44
C LYS A 291 -13.95 15.17 34.62
N THR A 292 -13.31 15.16 35.77
CA THR A 292 -13.74 15.94 36.96
C THR A 292 -13.18 17.36 36.94
N GLN A 293 -12.20 17.66 36.12
CA GLN A 293 -11.58 18.97 35.99
C GLN A 293 -12.23 19.76 34.87
N LYS A 294 -12.71 20.98 35.13
CA LYS A 294 -13.27 21.88 34.11
C LYS A 294 -12.16 22.60 33.33
N VAL A 295 -11.42 21.89 32.51
CA VAL A 295 -10.30 22.44 31.72
C VAL A 295 -10.52 22.08 30.23
N ASP A 296 -10.06 22.90 29.30
CA ASP A 296 -10.28 22.74 27.86
C ASP A 296 -9.66 21.45 27.29
N SER A 297 -8.54 21.00 27.83
CA SER A 297 -7.97 19.66 27.66
C SER A 297 -7.12 19.34 28.90
N ALA A 298 -7.19 18.10 29.35
CA ALA A 298 -6.42 17.65 30.51
C ALA A 298 -5.72 16.32 30.18
N VAL A 299 -4.51 16.17 30.67
CA VAL A 299 -3.75 14.92 30.64
C VAL A 299 -3.38 14.57 32.09
N GLU A 300 -3.89 13.44 32.57
CA GLU A 300 -3.59 12.85 33.87
C GLU A 300 -2.70 11.62 33.69
N ILE A 301 -1.85 11.34 34.70
CA ILE A 301 -0.84 10.28 34.64
C ILE A 301 -1.20 9.16 35.60
#